data_13e1896ddd715e1f91930f104459ceec
#
_entry.id   13e1896ddd715e1f91930f104459ceec
#
_cell.length_a   1.000
_cell.length_b   1.000
_cell.length_c   1.000
_cell.angle_alpha   90.00
_cell.angle_beta   90.00
_cell.angle_gamma   90.00
#
_symmetry.space_group_name_H-M   'P 1'
#
loop_
_entity.id
_entity.type
_entity.pdbx_description
1 polymer ?
#
loop_
_entity_poly.entity_id
_entity_poly.type
_entity_poly.pdbx_seq_one_letter_code
_entity_poly.pdbx_strand_id
1 'polypeptide(L)'
;MSGRRHLRWLLLAFCCALGPALAGEPLRLLFVGDIMLDDGPGRLVAAGGDPLAPFATLLLDADYRIGNLECPIATSGTPLANKIATFRAHPRVLPVLAGRFDALAVANNHSGDYGREAFVETLDLLAAQGIAAIGGGRDLAQAHRPLWIERRGLRVAVLAYNEFKPRSFEAGADWPGIAWSEDSHVVADIRAARAAGADLVIPFMHWGWEREAQASARQRRLARLMIDAGADVVVGGHAHVTQGVEYYRDRLIVYSLGNFVFDGFDFAAARSGWMLRLTLDGSGLLAWDTVTADIDDDGTPRPLAGSTAPCGRRGDPFIRDCRWP
;
A
#
# COMPACT_ATOMS: atom_id res chain seq x y z
N MET A 1 -65.62 34.98 44.93
CA MET A 1 -64.47 34.24 45.52
C MET A 1 -63.90 33.36 44.44
N SER A 2 -62.83 33.83 43.83
CA SER A 2 -62.18 33.20 42.62
C SER A 2 -60.85 32.60 43.02
N GLY A 3 -60.77 31.26 43.01
CA GLY A 3 -59.55 30.53 43.33
C GLY A 3 -58.71 30.28 42.08
N ARG A 4 -57.57 30.94 41.90
CA ARG A 4 -56.59 30.70 40.89
C ARG A 4 -55.72 29.49 41.26
N ARG A 5 -55.78 28.37 40.51
CA ARG A 5 -54.85 27.22 40.58
C ARG A 5 -53.60 27.53 39.75
N HIS A 6 -52.46 27.66 40.43
CA HIS A 6 -51.17 27.75 39.81
C HIS A 6 -50.65 26.32 39.40
N LEU A 7 -50.60 26.05 38.13
CA LEU A 7 -50.01 24.82 37.54
C LEU A 7 -48.48 25.00 37.46
N ARG A 8 -47.74 24.31 38.31
CA ARG A 8 -46.26 24.30 38.28
C ARG A 8 -45.84 23.26 37.27
N TRP A 9 -45.20 23.69 36.15
CA TRP A 9 -44.51 22.84 35.21
C TRP A 9 -43.15 22.44 35.78
N LEU A 10 -42.94 21.15 36.04
CA LEU A 10 -41.64 20.56 36.35
C LEU A 10 -40.94 20.28 34.98
N LEU A 11 -39.93 21.07 34.66
CA LEU A 11 -38.98 20.76 33.60
C LEU A 11 -38.03 19.67 34.09
N LEU A 12 -38.24 18.43 33.64
CA LEU A 12 -37.25 17.35 33.75
C LEU A 12 -36.14 17.61 32.74
N ALA A 13 -34.97 18.08 33.22
CA ALA A 13 -33.74 18.11 32.42
C ALA A 13 -33.24 16.68 32.24
N PHE A 14 -33.37 16.14 31.01
CA PHE A 14 -32.80 14.87 30.62
C PHE A 14 -31.31 15.10 30.33
N CYS A 15 -30.46 14.89 31.36
CA CYS A 15 -29.01 14.81 31.16
C CYS A 15 -28.70 13.51 30.41
N CYS A 16 -28.54 13.61 29.09
CA CYS A 16 -27.88 12.54 28.31
C CYS A 16 -26.42 12.45 28.78
N ALA A 17 -26.13 11.56 29.71
CA ALA A 17 -24.76 11.15 29.97
C ALA A 17 -24.24 10.43 28.72
N LEU A 18 -23.45 11.13 27.90
CA LEU A 18 -22.59 10.51 26.90
C LEU A 18 -21.60 9.64 27.69
N GLY A 19 -21.90 8.35 27.80
CA GLY A 19 -20.91 7.37 28.27
C GLY A 19 -19.66 7.41 27.36
N PRO A 20 -18.48 7.07 27.90
CA PRO A 20 -17.28 6.97 27.06
C PRO A 20 -17.58 6.00 25.91
N ALA A 21 -17.47 6.48 24.68
CA ALA A 21 -17.52 5.62 23.51
C ALA A 21 -16.43 4.55 23.73
N LEU A 22 -16.84 3.28 23.81
CA LEU A 22 -15.90 2.17 23.85
C LEU A 22 -15.03 2.33 22.59
N ALA A 23 -13.74 2.60 22.79
CA ALA A 23 -12.79 2.66 21.69
C ALA A 23 -12.91 1.32 20.92
N GLY A 24 -13.35 1.38 19.66
CA GLY A 24 -13.44 0.20 18.83
C GLY A 24 -12.06 -0.48 18.72
N GLU A 25 -12.04 -1.78 18.42
CA GLU A 25 -10.76 -2.45 18.17
C GLU A 25 -10.00 -1.73 17.05
N PRO A 26 -8.67 -1.52 17.21
CA PRO A 26 -7.87 -0.86 16.19
C PRO A 26 -7.92 -1.60 14.84
N LEU A 27 -7.88 -0.85 13.75
CA LEU A 27 -7.75 -1.38 12.40
C LEU A 27 -6.29 -1.71 12.11
N ARG A 28 -6.01 -2.94 11.66
CA ARG A 28 -4.68 -3.38 11.24
C ARG A 28 -4.58 -3.41 9.73
N LEU A 29 -3.75 -2.53 9.17
CA LEU A 29 -3.37 -2.54 7.76
C LEU A 29 -1.96 -3.08 7.60
N LEU A 30 -1.74 -3.81 6.52
CA LEU A 30 -0.45 -4.39 6.18
C LEU A 30 -0.06 -3.97 4.77
N PHE A 31 1.20 -3.53 4.61
CA PHE A 31 1.82 -3.25 3.32
C PHE A 31 3.05 -4.13 3.14
N VAL A 32 3.23 -4.66 1.94
CA VAL A 32 4.49 -5.30 1.52
C VAL A 32 5.06 -4.59 0.29
N GLY A 33 6.36 -4.75 0.09
CA GLY A 33 7.06 -4.19 -1.05
C GLY A 33 6.77 -4.90 -2.36
N ASP A 34 7.77 -5.01 -3.22
CA ASP A 34 7.64 -5.40 -4.60
C ASP A 34 7.42 -6.91 -4.74
N ILE A 35 6.36 -7.28 -5.48
CA ILE A 35 5.92 -8.65 -5.77
C ILE A 35 6.02 -8.88 -7.27
N MET A 36 7.00 -9.65 -7.70
CA MET A 36 7.20 -10.12 -9.06
C MET A 36 7.00 -11.65 -9.11
N LEU A 37 6.04 -12.11 -9.88
CA LEU A 37 5.61 -13.51 -9.93
C LEU A 37 5.91 -14.19 -11.28
N ASP A 38 6.81 -13.60 -12.06
CA ASP A 38 7.44 -14.23 -13.22
C ASP A 38 8.72 -14.98 -12.77
N ASP A 39 9.57 -15.38 -13.67
CA ASP A 39 10.89 -15.99 -13.44
C ASP A 39 10.93 -17.06 -12.32
N GLY A 40 11.73 -16.91 -11.27
CA GLY A 40 11.90 -17.85 -10.16
C GLY A 40 10.59 -18.12 -9.41
N PRO A 41 9.92 -17.08 -8.86
CA PRO A 41 8.63 -17.26 -8.20
C PRO A 41 7.58 -17.88 -9.11
N GLY A 42 7.53 -17.50 -10.38
CA GLY A 42 6.62 -18.08 -11.37
C GLY A 42 6.92 -19.56 -11.66
N ARG A 43 8.20 -19.95 -11.73
CA ARG A 43 8.63 -21.36 -11.86
C ARG A 43 8.28 -22.17 -10.62
N LEU A 44 8.48 -21.59 -9.43
CA LEU A 44 8.10 -22.24 -8.17
C LEU A 44 6.61 -22.53 -8.13
N VAL A 45 5.76 -21.55 -8.48
CA VAL A 45 4.31 -21.75 -8.55
C VAL A 45 3.92 -22.80 -9.62
N ALA A 46 4.59 -22.78 -10.78
CA ALA A 46 4.35 -23.79 -11.83
C ALA A 46 4.68 -25.20 -11.38
N ALA A 47 5.62 -25.37 -10.45
CA ALA A 47 5.97 -26.64 -9.82
C ALA A 47 5.08 -27.00 -8.62
N GLY A 48 4.05 -26.22 -8.32
CA GLY A 48 3.11 -26.45 -7.20
C GLY A 48 3.57 -25.86 -5.87
N GLY A 49 4.63 -25.04 -5.86
CA GLY A 49 5.11 -24.31 -4.69
C GLY A 49 4.30 -23.04 -4.42
N ASP A 50 4.55 -22.44 -3.28
CA ASP A 50 3.87 -21.24 -2.82
C ASP A 50 4.87 -20.28 -2.16
N PRO A 51 5.31 -19.21 -2.88
CA PRO A 51 6.30 -18.27 -2.35
C PRO A 51 5.77 -17.47 -1.14
N LEU A 52 4.48 -17.37 -0.94
CA LEU A 52 3.88 -16.65 0.20
C LEU A 52 3.65 -17.53 1.44
N ALA A 53 3.87 -18.85 1.34
CA ALA A 53 3.61 -19.78 2.45
C ALA A 53 4.37 -19.40 3.75
N PRO A 54 5.65 -18.96 3.73
CA PRO A 54 6.36 -18.61 4.96
C PRO A 54 5.77 -17.38 5.68
N PHE A 55 5.10 -16.48 4.96
CA PHE A 55 4.43 -15.31 5.52
C PHE A 55 2.94 -15.48 5.74
N ALA A 56 2.35 -16.64 5.43
CA ALA A 56 0.90 -16.83 5.42
C ALA A 56 0.23 -16.42 6.75
N THR A 57 0.77 -16.82 7.90
CA THR A 57 0.21 -16.47 9.22
C THR A 57 0.27 -14.96 9.48
N LEU A 58 1.38 -14.31 9.12
CA LEU A 58 1.58 -12.88 9.32
C LEU A 58 0.67 -12.05 8.39
N LEU A 59 0.49 -12.49 7.15
CA LEU A 59 -0.44 -11.86 6.21
C LEU A 59 -1.88 -11.94 6.75
N LEU A 60 -2.29 -13.07 7.29
CA LEU A 60 -3.65 -13.27 7.80
C LEU A 60 -3.94 -12.57 9.14
N ASP A 61 -2.90 -12.06 9.84
CA ASP A 61 -3.09 -11.29 11.09
C ASP A 61 -3.45 -9.82 10.86
N ALA A 62 -3.77 -9.40 9.64
CA ALA A 62 -4.22 -8.05 9.31
C ALA A 62 -5.68 -8.03 8.86
N ASP A 63 -6.36 -6.91 9.11
CA ASP A 63 -7.72 -6.67 8.65
C ASP A 63 -7.77 -6.35 7.14
N TYR A 64 -6.67 -5.80 6.58
CA TYR A 64 -6.53 -5.47 5.16
C TYR A 64 -5.06 -5.50 4.71
N ARG A 65 -4.78 -6.11 3.56
CA ARG A 65 -3.43 -6.45 3.06
C ARG A 65 -3.21 -5.87 1.68
N ILE A 66 -2.12 -5.12 1.52
CA ILE A 66 -1.79 -4.38 0.31
C ILE A 66 -0.34 -4.70 -0.09
N GLY A 67 -0.09 -4.96 -1.37
CA GLY A 67 1.25 -5.14 -1.93
C GLY A 67 1.43 -4.33 -3.22
N ASN A 68 2.65 -4.26 -3.75
CA ASN A 68 2.93 -3.74 -5.08
C ASN A 68 3.14 -4.91 -6.05
N LEU A 69 2.23 -5.11 -7.02
CA LEU A 69 2.37 -6.12 -8.06
C LEU A 69 3.23 -5.57 -9.19
N GLU A 70 4.50 -5.93 -9.20
CA GLU A 70 5.50 -5.38 -10.13
C GLU A 70 5.69 -6.24 -11.38
N CYS A 71 4.62 -6.82 -11.85
CA CYS A 71 4.53 -7.50 -13.14
C CYS A 71 3.07 -7.56 -13.60
N PRO A 72 2.75 -7.48 -14.89
CA PRO A 72 1.44 -7.87 -15.37
C PRO A 72 1.22 -9.38 -15.18
N ILE A 73 -0.04 -9.75 -14.90
CA ILE A 73 -0.50 -11.15 -14.91
C ILE A 73 -1.35 -11.31 -16.16
N ALA A 74 -0.82 -12.00 -17.16
CA ALA A 74 -1.49 -12.08 -18.45
C ALA A 74 -0.99 -13.27 -19.29
N THR A 75 -1.78 -13.58 -20.31
CA THR A 75 -1.37 -14.45 -21.43
C THR A 75 -1.21 -13.68 -22.73
N SER A 76 -1.80 -12.49 -22.79
CA SER A 76 -1.79 -11.58 -23.95
C SER A 76 -0.59 -10.63 -23.95
N GLY A 77 -0.48 -9.83 -25.00
CA GLY A 77 0.51 -8.78 -25.17
C GLY A 77 1.88 -9.27 -25.70
N THR A 78 2.71 -8.30 -26.03
CA THR A 78 4.08 -8.52 -26.51
C THR A 78 5.06 -7.72 -25.66
N PRO A 79 6.28 -8.23 -25.39
CA PRO A 79 7.23 -7.52 -24.55
C PRO A 79 7.58 -6.16 -25.14
N LEU A 80 7.70 -5.17 -24.27
CA LEU A 80 8.07 -3.80 -24.66
C LEU A 80 9.49 -3.79 -25.25
N ALA A 81 9.61 -3.37 -26.49
CA ALA A 81 10.89 -3.29 -27.18
C ALA A 81 11.86 -2.34 -26.45
N ASN A 82 13.13 -2.69 -26.44
CA ASN A 82 14.21 -1.89 -25.84
C ASN A 82 14.12 -1.66 -24.32
N LYS A 83 13.34 -2.45 -23.60
CA LYS A 83 13.37 -2.51 -22.13
C LYS A 83 14.25 -3.68 -21.71
N ILE A 84 15.20 -3.45 -20.79
CA ILE A 84 16.22 -4.43 -20.36
C ILE A 84 15.57 -5.62 -19.66
N ALA A 85 14.60 -5.36 -18.78
CA ALA A 85 13.84 -6.39 -18.06
C ALA A 85 12.35 -6.18 -18.30
N THR A 86 11.67 -7.23 -18.76
CA THR A 86 10.22 -7.26 -18.95
C THR A 86 9.67 -8.51 -18.28
N PHE A 87 8.66 -8.35 -17.45
CA PHE A 87 8.02 -9.42 -16.69
C PHE A 87 6.59 -9.65 -17.14
N ARG A 88 6.14 -10.90 -17.15
CA ARG A 88 4.74 -11.28 -17.34
C ARG A 88 4.44 -12.58 -16.62
N ALA A 89 3.88 -12.49 -15.44
CA ALA A 89 3.43 -13.65 -14.69
C ALA A 89 2.27 -14.36 -15.42
N HIS A 90 2.32 -15.69 -15.45
CA HIS A 90 1.20 -16.47 -15.98
C HIS A 90 0.02 -16.48 -14.98
N PRO A 91 -1.26 -16.47 -15.42
CA PRO A 91 -2.43 -16.45 -14.53
C PRO A 91 -2.51 -17.59 -13.48
N ARG A 92 -1.71 -18.66 -13.65
CA ARG A 92 -1.57 -19.72 -12.63
C ARG A 92 -1.12 -19.24 -11.26
N VAL A 93 -0.54 -18.01 -11.17
CA VAL A 93 -0.09 -17.41 -9.90
C VAL A 93 -1.25 -16.81 -9.08
N LEU A 94 -2.40 -16.60 -9.67
CA LEU A 94 -3.55 -15.97 -8.99
C LEU A 94 -3.99 -16.68 -7.70
N PRO A 95 -4.04 -18.04 -7.62
CA PRO A 95 -4.38 -18.73 -6.38
C PRO A 95 -3.43 -18.43 -5.21
N VAL A 96 -2.17 -18.06 -5.49
CA VAL A 96 -1.19 -17.66 -4.46
C VAL A 96 -1.55 -16.29 -3.87
N LEU A 97 -2.10 -15.38 -4.65
CA LEU A 97 -2.51 -14.04 -4.23
C LEU A 97 -3.89 -14.02 -3.57
N ALA A 98 -4.79 -14.87 -4.05
CA ALA A 98 -6.18 -14.92 -3.61
C ALA A 98 -6.30 -15.24 -2.10
N GLY A 99 -7.06 -14.41 -1.38
CA GLY A 99 -7.24 -14.52 0.07
C GLY A 99 -6.04 -14.07 0.91
N ARG A 100 -4.90 -13.72 0.28
CA ARG A 100 -3.72 -13.18 0.95
C ARG A 100 -3.51 -11.69 0.76
N PHE A 101 -4.01 -11.15 -0.35
CA PHE A 101 -4.07 -9.72 -0.61
C PHE A 101 -5.50 -9.29 -0.88
N ASP A 102 -5.89 -8.16 -0.31
CA ASP A 102 -7.17 -7.51 -0.57
C ASP A 102 -7.04 -6.48 -1.69
N ALA A 103 -5.84 -5.89 -1.84
CA ALA A 103 -5.51 -4.97 -2.92
C ALA A 103 -4.05 -5.07 -3.35
N LEU A 104 -3.81 -4.76 -4.63
CA LEU A 104 -2.47 -4.68 -5.20
C LEU A 104 -2.30 -3.35 -5.94
N ALA A 105 -1.24 -2.61 -5.59
CA ALA A 105 -0.81 -1.47 -6.39
C ALA A 105 -0.27 -1.97 -7.73
N VAL A 106 -0.76 -1.36 -8.81
CA VAL A 106 -0.31 -1.62 -10.18
C VAL A 106 0.32 -0.36 -10.80
N ALA A 107 0.55 0.67 -10.00
CA ALA A 107 1.23 1.89 -10.42
C ALA A 107 2.75 1.70 -10.30
N ASN A 108 3.37 1.01 -11.27
CA ASN A 108 4.80 0.80 -11.31
C ASN A 108 5.33 0.77 -12.75
N ASN A 109 6.66 0.73 -12.90
CA ASN A 109 7.34 0.76 -14.20
C ASN A 109 7.25 -0.56 -14.98
N HIS A 110 6.81 -1.66 -14.35
CA HIS A 110 6.64 -2.96 -15.01
C HIS A 110 5.20 -3.24 -15.46
N SER A 111 4.22 -2.45 -15.06
CA SER A 111 2.80 -2.65 -15.44
C SER A 111 2.55 -2.64 -16.94
N GLY A 112 3.39 -1.94 -17.70
CA GLY A 112 3.31 -1.84 -19.15
C GLY A 112 4.21 -2.78 -19.95
N ASP A 113 4.89 -3.69 -19.32
CA ASP A 113 5.93 -4.53 -19.93
C ASP A 113 5.47 -5.33 -21.15
N TYR A 114 4.20 -5.71 -21.18
CA TYR A 114 3.57 -6.43 -22.29
C TYR A 114 2.43 -5.64 -22.94
N GLY A 115 2.44 -4.32 -22.75
CA GLY A 115 1.49 -3.42 -23.38
C GLY A 115 0.16 -3.29 -22.64
N ARG A 116 -0.72 -2.44 -23.19
CA ARG A 116 -2.01 -2.09 -22.52
C ARG A 116 -3.00 -3.25 -22.49
N GLU A 117 -2.92 -4.17 -23.46
CA GLU A 117 -3.78 -5.35 -23.50
C GLU A 117 -3.47 -6.27 -22.30
N ALA A 118 -2.22 -6.61 -22.05
CA ALA A 118 -1.80 -7.42 -20.91
C ALA A 118 -2.12 -6.72 -19.56
N PHE A 119 -1.99 -5.40 -19.52
CA PHE A 119 -2.37 -4.62 -18.34
C PHE A 119 -3.87 -4.71 -18.04
N VAL A 120 -4.73 -4.57 -19.07
CA VAL A 120 -6.18 -4.70 -18.90
C VAL A 120 -6.56 -6.12 -18.48
N GLU A 121 -5.94 -7.17 -19.09
CA GLU A 121 -6.11 -8.56 -18.64
C GLU A 121 -5.74 -8.71 -17.17
N THR A 122 -4.63 -8.08 -16.72
CA THR A 122 -4.24 -8.07 -15.30
C THR A 122 -5.33 -7.49 -14.40
N LEU A 123 -5.90 -6.33 -14.77
CA LEU A 123 -6.98 -5.71 -14.00
C LEU A 123 -8.21 -6.63 -13.88
N ASP A 124 -8.60 -7.28 -14.97
CA ASP A 124 -9.75 -8.19 -15.01
C ASP A 124 -9.50 -9.46 -14.18
N LEU A 125 -8.30 -10.03 -14.27
CA LEU A 125 -7.91 -11.20 -13.52
C LEU A 125 -7.86 -10.94 -12.02
N LEU A 126 -7.31 -9.80 -11.57
CA LEU A 126 -7.33 -9.40 -10.17
C LEU A 126 -8.76 -9.20 -9.66
N ALA A 127 -9.61 -8.51 -10.43
CA ALA A 127 -11.00 -8.29 -10.07
C ALA A 127 -11.78 -9.61 -9.94
N ALA A 128 -11.51 -10.59 -10.82
CA ALA A 128 -12.11 -11.92 -10.75
C ALA A 128 -11.71 -12.70 -9.49
N GLN A 129 -10.55 -12.39 -8.88
CA GLN A 129 -10.12 -12.95 -7.60
C GLN A 129 -10.60 -12.12 -6.39
N GLY A 130 -11.35 -11.06 -6.58
CA GLY A 130 -11.75 -10.14 -5.51
C GLY A 130 -10.62 -9.26 -4.98
N ILE A 131 -9.53 -9.12 -5.74
CA ILE A 131 -8.38 -8.27 -5.40
C ILE A 131 -8.55 -6.92 -6.10
N ALA A 132 -8.54 -5.83 -5.32
CA ALA A 132 -8.63 -4.49 -5.89
C ALA A 132 -7.29 -4.08 -6.52
N ALA A 133 -7.30 -3.58 -7.75
CA ALA A 133 -6.16 -2.91 -8.35
C ALA A 133 -6.19 -1.41 -7.99
N ILE A 134 -5.07 -0.85 -7.52
CA ILE A 134 -4.94 0.56 -7.17
C ILE A 134 -3.81 1.24 -7.96
N GLY A 135 -4.01 2.51 -8.32
CA GLY A 135 -3.02 3.28 -9.08
C GLY A 135 -2.98 2.92 -10.57
N GLY A 136 -3.98 2.20 -11.05
CA GLY A 136 -4.15 1.88 -12.46
C GLY A 136 -5.60 1.71 -12.84
N GLY A 137 -5.90 1.83 -14.13
CA GLY A 137 -7.28 1.77 -14.60
C GLY A 137 -7.39 1.74 -16.10
N ARG A 138 -8.63 1.68 -16.58
CA ARG A 138 -8.95 1.71 -18.01
C ARG A 138 -8.91 3.13 -18.59
N ASP A 139 -8.85 4.13 -17.72
CA ASP A 139 -8.73 5.53 -18.01
C ASP A 139 -8.06 6.27 -16.84
N LEU A 140 -7.75 7.55 -17.03
CA LEU A 140 -7.11 8.41 -16.04
C LEU A 140 -7.92 8.51 -14.73
N ALA A 141 -9.24 8.63 -14.83
CA ALA A 141 -10.09 8.76 -13.64
C ALA A 141 -10.09 7.49 -12.78
N GLN A 142 -10.06 6.31 -13.42
CA GLN A 142 -9.92 5.04 -12.70
C GLN A 142 -8.53 4.88 -12.08
N ALA A 143 -7.48 5.25 -12.83
CA ALA A 143 -6.10 5.15 -12.33
C ALA A 143 -5.85 5.99 -11.07
N HIS A 144 -6.47 7.18 -10.98
CA HIS A 144 -6.37 8.09 -9.84
C HIS A 144 -7.43 7.86 -8.75
N ARG A 145 -8.30 6.85 -8.92
CA ARG A 145 -9.36 6.56 -7.93
C ARG A 145 -8.77 5.99 -6.64
N PRO A 146 -9.10 6.55 -5.46
CA PRO A 146 -8.69 5.96 -4.20
C PRO A 146 -9.39 4.62 -3.95
N LEU A 147 -8.66 3.68 -3.37
CA LEU A 147 -9.23 2.53 -2.70
C LEU A 147 -9.81 2.98 -1.37
N TRP A 148 -11.08 2.68 -1.12
CA TRP A 148 -11.73 2.93 0.15
C TRP A 148 -11.76 1.67 1.00
N ILE A 149 -11.23 1.77 2.22
CA ILE A 149 -11.28 0.72 3.24
C ILE A 149 -12.20 1.21 4.35
N GLU A 150 -13.38 0.63 4.45
CA GLU A 150 -14.37 0.95 5.49
C GLU A 150 -14.45 -0.22 6.46
N ARG A 151 -13.70 -0.13 7.56
CA ARG A 151 -13.62 -1.18 8.57
C ARG A 151 -13.41 -0.58 9.96
N ARG A 152 -13.95 -1.24 10.98
CA ARG A 152 -13.83 -0.86 12.40
C ARG A 152 -14.19 0.61 12.67
N GLY A 153 -15.15 1.15 11.91
CA GLY A 153 -15.60 2.53 12.02
C GLY A 153 -14.62 3.56 11.44
N LEU A 154 -13.57 3.13 10.76
CA LEU A 154 -12.64 4.00 10.04
C LEU A 154 -12.88 3.94 8.53
N ARG A 155 -12.67 5.07 7.88
CA ARG A 155 -12.71 5.23 6.44
C ARG A 155 -11.33 5.67 5.92
N VAL A 156 -10.56 4.72 5.41
CA VAL A 156 -9.19 4.95 4.93
C VAL A 156 -9.19 5.02 3.41
N ALA A 157 -8.53 6.05 2.85
CA ALA A 157 -8.26 6.17 1.42
C ALA A 157 -6.82 5.76 1.13
N VAL A 158 -6.61 4.77 0.26
CA VAL A 158 -5.28 4.42 -0.25
C VAL A 158 -5.19 4.84 -1.71
N LEU A 159 -4.13 5.56 -2.06
CA LEU A 159 -3.81 6.03 -3.40
C LEU A 159 -2.48 5.40 -3.83
N ALA A 160 -2.30 5.08 -5.11
CA ALA A 160 -1.02 4.57 -5.56
C ALA A 160 -0.55 5.29 -6.83
N TYR A 161 0.77 5.56 -6.91
CA TYR A 161 1.38 6.32 -8.00
C TYR A 161 2.74 5.76 -8.38
N ASN A 162 3.06 5.87 -9.67
CA ASN A 162 4.39 5.62 -10.20
C ASN A 162 5.10 6.94 -10.56
N GLU A 163 6.38 7.03 -10.24
CA GLU A 163 7.26 8.13 -10.65
C GLU A 163 8.41 7.65 -11.53
N PHE A 164 8.61 6.34 -11.70
CA PHE A 164 9.72 5.79 -12.47
C PHE A 164 9.32 5.49 -13.92
N LYS A 165 10.23 5.74 -14.85
CA LYS A 165 10.02 5.58 -16.31
C LYS A 165 9.61 4.17 -16.69
N PRO A 166 8.83 4.00 -17.77
CA PRO A 166 8.43 5.02 -18.74
C PRO A 166 7.11 5.74 -18.38
N ARG A 167 7.08 7.08 -18.47
CA ARG A 167 5.85 7.85 -18.30
C ARG A 167 4.83 7.57 -19.43
N SER A 168 5.28 7.05 -20.57
CA SER A 168 4.41 6.74 -21.70
C SER A 168 3.31 5.71 -21.38
N PHE A 169 3.39 5.04 -20.24
CA PHE A 169 2.36 4.12 -19.76
C PHE A 169 1.33 4.78 -18.82
N GLU A 170 1.44 6.08 -18.57
CA GLU A 170 0.41 6.85 -17.88
C GLU A 170 -0.96 6.66 -18.54
N ALA A 171 -2.01 6.52 -17.73
CA ALA A 171 -3.38 6.46 -18.21
C ALA A 171 -3.79 7.79 -18.87
N GLY A 172 -4.61 7.73 -19.88
CA GLY A 172 -5.22 8.92 -20.46
C GLY A 172 -6.72 8.93 -20.28
N ALA A 173 -7.37 9.97 -20.83
CA ALA A 173 -8.82 10.09 -20.73
C ALA A 173 -9.56 8.85 -21.30
N ASP A 174 -9.02 8.28 -22.40
CA ASP A 174 -9.66 7.22 -23.17
C ASP A 174 -8.77 5.97 -23.35
N TRP A 175 -7.70 5.85 -22.59
CA TRP A 175 -6.83 4.67 -22.67
C TRP A 175 -6.32 4.21 -21.30
N PRO A 176 -6.17 2.88 -21.13
CA PRO A 176 -5.74 2.30 -19.87
C PRO A 176 -4.27 2.59 -19.57
N GLY A 177 -3.92 2.60 -18.29
CA GLY A 177 -2.58 2.81 -17.79
C GLY A 177 -2.56 3.05 -16.30
N ILE A 178 -1.46 3.60 -15.82
CA ILE A 178 -1.18 3.84 -14.41
C ILE A 178 -1.29 5.33 -14.05
N ALA A 179 -1.48 5.62 -12.76
CA ALA A 179 -1.40 6.95 -12.22
C ALA A 179 0.05 7.41 -12.12
N TRP A 180 0.37 8.53 -12.77
CA TRP A 180 1.68 9.18 -12.65
C TRP A 180 1.69 10.19 -11.51
N SER A 181 2.79 10.29 -10.79
CA SER A 181 2.94 11.15 -9.60
C SER A 181 3.21 12.62 -9.93
N GLU A 182 2.43 13.23 -10.83
CA GLU A 182 2.49 14.69 -11.00
C GLU A 182 2.10 15.37 -9.70
N ASP A 183 2.92 16.31 -9.19
CA ASP A 183 2.71 16.97 -7.89
C ASP A 183 1.29 17.53 -7.73
N SER A 184 0.77 18.17 -8.79
CA SER A 184 -0.57 18.76 -8.79
C SER A 184 -1.70 17.71 -8.69
N HIS A 185 -1.55 16.57 -9.37
CA HIS A 185 -2.52 15.48 -9.33
C HIS A 185 -2.52 14.81 -7.96
N VAL A 186 -1.33 14.48 -7.45
CA VAL A 186 -1.17 13.85 -6.13
C VAL A 186 -1.79 14.72 -5.02
N VAL A 187 -1.53 16.03 -5.04
CA VAL A 187 -2.10 16.98 -4.07
C VAL A 187 -3.63 17.08 -4.23
N ALA A 188 -4.13 17.12 -5.45
CA ALA A 188 -5.57 17.19 -5.72
C ALA A 188 -6.30 15.94 -5.24
N ASP A 189 -5.75 14.74 -5.51
CA ASP A 189 -6.34 13.46 -5.11
C ASP A 189 -6.37 13.30 -3.58
N ILE A 190 -5.29 13.64 -2.88
CA ILE A 190 -5.24 13.61 -1.42
C ILE A 190 -6.30 14.54 -0.81
N ARG A 191 -6.39 15.77 -1.32
CA ARG A 191 -7.40 16.74 -0.85
C ARG A 191 -8.82 16.28 -1.17
N ALA A 192 -9.04 15.70 -2.34
CA ALA A 192 -10.33 15.14 -2.72
C ALA A 192 -10.74 13.97 -1.82
N ALA A 193 -9.81 13.07 -1.47
CA ALA A 193 -10.07 11.99 -0.53
C ALA A 193 -10.44 12.52 0.86
N ARG A 194 -9.74 13.55 1.36
CA ARG A 194 -10.10 14.23 2.61
C ARG A 194 -11.49 14.88 2.55
N ALA A 195 -11.76 15.62 1.49
CA ALA A 195 -13.07 16.27 1.29
C ALA A 195 -14.21 15.25 1.18
N ALA A 196 -13.92 14.04 0.67
CA ALA A 196 -14.86 12.93 0.61
C ALA A 196 -15.02 12.19 1.95
N GLY A 197 -14.39 12.65 3.04
CA GLY A 197 -14.56 12.12 4.39
C GLY A 197 -13.62 10.97 4.74
N ALA A 198 -12.42 10.93 4.19
CA ALA A 198 -11.39 10.01 4.66
C ALA A 198 -10.92 10.39 6.07
N ASP A 199 -10.95 9.44 7.01
CA ASP A 199 -10.31 9.59 8.32
C ASP A 199 -8.79 9.53 8.19
N LEU A 200 -8.29 8.71 7.26
CA LEU A 200 -6.86 8.60 6.93
C LEU A 200 -6.67 8.53 5.41
N VAL A 201 -5.56 9.12 4.95
CA VAL A 201 -5.12 9.05 3.55
C VAL A 201 -3.69 8.50 3.50
N ILE A 202 -3.49 7.44 2.73
CA ILE A 202 -2.20 6.74 2.62
C ILE A 202 -1.79 6.62 1.15
N PRO A 203 -0.91 7.48 0.63
CA PRO A 203 -0.27 7.27 -0.66
C PRO A 203 0.73 6.11 -0.60
N PHE A 204 0.68 5.23 -1.61
CA PHE A 204 1.63 4.17 -1.84
C PHE A 204 2.40 4.45 -3.14
N MET A 205 3.69 4.71 -3.05
CA MET A 205 4.54 5.24 -4.10
C MET A 205 5.49 4.21 -4.67
N HIS A 206 5.63 4.23 -5.99
CA HIS A 206 6.66 3.49 -6.69
C HIS A 206 7.65 4.50 -7.30
N TRP A 207 8.79 4.74 -6.63
CA TRP A 207 9.66 5.91 -6.87
C TRP A 207 11.11 5.72 -6.48
N GLY A 208 11.93 6.70 -6.84
CA GLY A 208 13.36 6.77 -6.49
C GLY A 208 14.24 6.10 -7.54
N TRP A 209 15.43 5.69 -7.14
CA TRP A 209 16.38 4.99 -8.00
C TRP A 209 16.65 3.61 -7.44
N GLU A 210 16.71 2.63 -8.32
CA GLU A 210 17.06 1.25 -7.96
C GLU A 210 18.43 1.20 -7.27
N ARG A 211 18.55 0.34 -6.23
CA ARG A 211 19.77 0.08 -5.43
C ARG A 211 20.24 1.25 -4.56
N GLU A 212 19.56 2.39 -4.56
CA GLU A 212 19.91 3.52 -3.70
C GLU A 212 19.31 3.34 -2.31
N ALA A 213 20.19 3.13 -1.30
CA ALA A 213 19.77 2.95 0.09
C ALA A 213 19.24 4.22 0.77
N GLN A 214 19.48 5.40 0.16
CA GLN A 214 19.02 6.68 0.67
C GLN A 214 17.95 7.27 -0.23
N ALA A 215 16.85 7.70 0.38
CA ALA A 215 15.81 8.41 -0.35
C ALA A 215 16.37 9.67 -1.02
N SER A 216 16.06 9.89 -2.29
CA SER A 216 16.48 11.06 -3.07
C SER A 216 15.83 12.35 -2.56
N ALA A 217 16.38 13.49 -2.94
CA ALA A 217 15.79 14.80 -2.62
C ALA A 217 14.37 14.95 -3.20
N ARG A 218 14.09 14.30 -4.35
CA ARG A 218 12.76 14.29 -4.97
C ARG A 218 11.76 13.50 -4.12
N GLN A 219 12.12 12.29 -3.69
CA GLN A 219 11.27 11.48 -2.80
C GLN A 219 10.93 12.24 -1.51
N ARG A 220 11.93 12.83 -0.85
CA ARG A 220 11.72 13.60 0.38
C ARG A 220 10.80 14.81 0.18
N ARG A 221 10.98 15.57 -0.90
CA ARG A 221 10.12 16.72 -1.21
C ARG A 221 8.69 16.30 -1.47
N LEU A 222 8.48 15.25 -2.30
CA LEU A 222 7.15 14.80 -2.65
C LEU A 222 6.43 14.17 -1.45
N ALA A 223 7.12 13.35 -0.62
CA ALA A 223 6.55 12.80 0.60
C ALA A 223 6.03 13.90 1.54
N ARG A 224 6.84 14.93 1.76
CA ARG A 224 6.45 16.07 2.62
C ARG A 224 5.29 16.86 2.01
N LEU A 225 5.27 17.05 0.69
CA LEU A 225 4.17 17.69 -0.03
C LEU A 225 2.86 16.88 0.14
N MET A 226 2.92 15.54 0.10
CA MET A 226 1.76 14.68 0.37
C MET A 226 1.23 14.86 1.80
N ILE A 227 2.12 14.88 2.80
CA ILE A 227 1.74 15.15 4.18
C ILE A 227 1.12 16.55 4.32
N ASP A 228 1.71 17.56 3.71
CA ASP A 228 1.19 18.94 3.71
C ASP A 228 -0.16 19.05 2.99
N ALA A 229 -0.45 18.18 2.02
CA ALA A 229 -1.74 18.07 1.35
C ALA A 229 -2.81 17.34 2.17
N GLY A 230 -2.41 16.59 3.22
CA GLY A 230 -3.32 15.89 4.12
C GLY A 230 -3.11 14.38 4.21
N ALA A 231 -2.03 13.81 3.71
CA ALA A 231 -1.71 12.40 3.93
C ALA A 231 -1.29 12.15 5.39
N ASP A 232 -1.60 10.96 5.92
CA ASP A 232 -1.26 10.55 7.30
C ASP A 232 -0.03 9.65 7.36
N VAL A 233 0.13 8.82 6.34
CA VAL A 233 1.27 7.92 6.17
C VAL A 233 1.64 7.93 4.70
N VAL A 234 2.93 7.93 4.37
CA VAL A 234 3.42 7.70 3.00
C VAL A 234 4.23 6.41 3.00
N VAL A 235 3.90 5.51 2.09
CA VAL A 235 4.58 4.23 1.91
C VAL A 235 5.22 4.22 0.53
N GLY A 236 6.43 3.67 0.38
CA GLY A 236 7.14 3.61 -0.89
C GLY A 236 7.73 2.24 -1.22
N GLY A 237 8.08 2.05 -2.49
CA GLY A 237 8.75 0.89 -3.08
C GLY A 237 9.62 1.31 -4.26
N HIS A 238 9.96 0.38 -5.18
CA HIS A 238 10.78 0.54 -6.38
C HIS A 238 12.29 0.43 -6.19
N ALA A 239 12.86 0.99 -5.14
CA ALA A 239 14.31 1.01 -5.00
C ALA A 239 14.94 -0.40 -4.92
N HIS A 240 14.13 -1.45 -4.76
CA HIS A 240 14.51 -2.85 -4.54
C HIS A 240 15.44 -3.05 -3.32
N VAL A 241 15.54 -2.02 -2.50
CA VAL A 241 16.20 -2.03 -1.18
C VAL A 241 15.32 -1.25 -0.21
N THR A 242 15.40 -1.59 1.08
CA THR A 242 14.75 -0.78 2.10
C THR A 242 15.42 0.58 2.19
N GLN A 243 14.63 1.64 2.23
CA GLN A 243 15.12 2.99 2.48
C GLN A 243 14.63 3.48 3.84
N GLY A 244 15.27 4.54 4.35
CA GLY A 244 15.00 5.07 5.69
C GLY A 244 13.54 5.46 5.94
N VAL A 245 13.24 5.67 7.22
CA VAL A 245 11.94 6.09 7.72
C VAL A 245 12.08 7.48 8.35
N GLU A 246 11.04 8.30 8.25
CA GLU A 246 11.03 9.68 8.76
C GLU A 246 9.68 9.99 9.40
N TYR A 247 9.70 10.77 10.50
CA TYR A 247 8.54 11.53 10.93
C TYR A 247 8.63 12.97 10.41
N TYR A 248 7.62 13.38 9.66
CA TYR A 248 7.45 14.76 9.25
C TYR A 248 6.08 15.27 9.73
N ARG A 249 6.07 16.31 10.57
CA ARG A 249 4.84 16.80 11.23
C ARG A 249 4.05 15.69 11.93
N ASP A 250 4.75 14.84 12.68
CA ASP A 250 4.19 13.68 13.39
C ASP A 250 3.51 12.63 12.48
N ARG A 251 3.78 12.66 11.17
CA ARG A 251 3.30 11.70 10.18
C ARG A 251 4.43 10.81 9.70
N LEU A 252 4.12 9.54 9.53
CA LEU A 252 5.08 8.52 9.12
C LEU A 252 5.34 8.56 7.62
N ILE A 253 6.60 8.51 7.24
CA ILE A 253 7.07 8.30 5.87
C ILE A 253 8.01 7.10 5.88
N VAL A 254 7.67 6.04 5.13
CA VAL A 254 8.53 4.88 4.84
C VAL A 254 8.92 4.98 3.37
N TYR A 255 10.17 5.32 3.07
CA TYR A 255 10.59 5.66 1.71
C TYR A 255 10.65 4.48 0.75
N SER A 256 11.01 3.29 1.21
CA SER A 256 10.92 2.05 0.43
C SER A 256 10.83 0.84 1.34
N LEU A 257 9.90 -0.06 1.02
CA LEU A 257 9.77 -1.36 1.67
C LEU A 257 10.74 -2.40 1.08
N GLY A 258 11.41 -2.10 -0.04
CA GLY A 258 12.23 -3.07 -0.77
C GLY A 258 11.40 -4.17 -1.43
N ASN A 259 12.03 -5.31 -1.70
CA ASN A 259 11.39 -6.46 -2.29
C ASN A 259 10.59 -7.28 -1.27
N PHE A 260 9.54 -7.98 -1.75
CA PHE A 260 8.84 -8.97 -0.93
C PHE A 260 8.88 -10.35 -1.59
N VAL A 261 8.45 -10.48 -2.85
CA VAL A 261 8.63 -11.68 -3.66
C VAL A 261 9.37 -11.26 -4.93
N PHE A 262 10.65 -11.59 -5.04
CA PHE A 262 11.45 -11.15 -6.18
C PHE A 262 12.74 -11.96 -6.26
N ASP A 263 13.14 -12.42 -7.46
CA ASP A 263 14.41 -13.08 -7.71
C ASP A 263 15.30 -12.25 -8.68
N GLY A 264 16.47 -12.77 -9.00
CA GLY A 264 17.35 -12.18 -10.01
C GLY A 264 18.28 -11.08 -9.52
N PHE A 265 18.32 -10.78 -8.22
CA PHE A 265 19.26 -9.81 -7.67
C PHE A 265 20.55 -10.48 -7.16
N ASP A 266 21.69 -9.92 -7.59
CA ASP A 266 23.06 -10.37 -7.25
C ASP A 266 23.66 -9.65 -6.02
N PHE A 267 22.93 -8.71 -5.41
CA PHE A 267 23.42 -7.97 -4.24
C PHE A 267 22.52 -8.15 -3.02
N ALA A 268 23.15 -8.31 -1.84
CA ALA A 268 22.48 -8.72 -0.62
C ALA A 268 21.35 -7.79 -0.17
N ALA A 269 21.48 -6.47 -0.34
CA ALA A 269 20.46 -5.53 0.11
C ALA A 269 19.11 -5.68 -0.63
N ALA A 270 19.10 -6.16 -1.88
CA ALA A 270 17.86 -6.40 -2.62
C ALA A 270 17.23 -7.76 -2.30
N ARG A 271 17.92 -8.60 -1.56
CA ARG A 271 17.39 -9.87 -1.03
C ARG A 271 16.73 -9.68 0.34
N SER A 272 16.35 -8.45 0.67
CA SER A 272 15.67 -8.11 1.90
C SER A 272 14.63 -7.03 1.67
N GLY A 273 13.53 -7.13 2.39
CA GLY A 273 12.48 -6.12 2.38
C GLY A 273 11.73 -6.06 3.69
N TRP A 274 10.74 -5.18 3.78
CA TRP A 274 9.91 -5.02 4.96
C TRP A 274 8.45 -5.31 4.66
N MET A 275 7.82 -6.05 5.56
CA MET A 275 6.37 -6.05 5.72
C MET A 275 6.05 -4.99 6.78
N LEU A 276 5.39 -3.91 6.38
CA LEU A 276 4.95 -2.81 7.26
C LEU A 276 3.55 -3.12 7.80
N ARG A 277 3.41 -3.08 9.14
CA ARG A 277 2.14 -3.22 9.83
C ARG A 277 1.75 -1.90 10.47
N LEU A 278 0.57 -1.41 10.14
CA LEU A 278 0.00 -0.18 10.70
C LEU A 278 -1.18 -0.54 11.61
N THR A 279 -1.18 -0.02 12.82
CA THR A 279 -2.31 -0.09 13.75
C THR A 279 -2.94 1.29 13.83
N LEU A 280 -4.22 1.40 13.45
CA LEU A 280 -4.95 2.65 13.30
C LEU A 280 -6.14 2.70 14.27
N ASP A 281 -6.43 3.89 14.80
CA ASP A 281 -7.64 4.17 15.58
C ASP A 281 -8.30 5.47 15.10
N GLY A 282 -9.41 5.88 15.75
CA GLY A 282 -10.13 7.11 15.42
C GLY A 282 -9.33 8.41 15.52
N SER A 283 -8.11 8.36 16.08
CA SER A 283 -7.18 9.49 16.15
C SER A 283 -6.01 9.39 15.15
N GLY A 284 -6.00 8.37 14.27
CA GLY A 284 -4.99 8.16 13.25
C GLY A 284 -4.06 6.97 13.51
N LEU A 285 -2.78 7.10 13.14
CA LEU A 285 -1.77 6.06 13.38
C LEU A 285 -1.49 5.92 14.87
N LEU A 286 -1.80 4.75 15.43
CA LEU A 286 -1.56 4.41 16.84
C LEU A 286 -0.16 3.80 17.04
N ALA A 287 0.17 2.82 16.19
CA ALA A 287 1.46 2.14 16.23
C ALA A 287 1.80 1.58 14.84
N TRP A 288 3.06 1.32 14.63
CA TRP A 288 3.54 0.64 13.43
C TRP A 288 4.83 -0.12 13.73
N ASP A 289 5.05 -1.16 12.99
CA ASP A 289 6.31 -1.91 13.00
C ASP A 289 6.58 -2.51 11.62
N THR A 290 7.80 -3.00 11.46
CA THR A 290 8.24 -3.70 10.26
C THR A 290 8.76 -5.09 10.61
N VAL A 291 8.43 -6.08 9.77
CA VAL A 291 9.00 -7.43 9.82
C VAL A 291 9.95 -7.58 8.64
N THR A 292 11.20 -7.91 8.90
CA THR A 292 12.17 -8.14 7.83
C THR A 292 11.85 -9.45 7.10
N ALA A 293 11.74 -9.37 5.78
CA ALA A 293 11.70 -10.49 4.87
C ALA A 293 13.13 -10.75 4.35
N ASP A 294 13.65 -11.94 4.55
CA ASP A 294 14.85 -12.46 3.89
C ASP A 294 14.41 -13.26 2.66
N ILE A 295 14.93 -12.93 1.49
CA ILE A 295 14.48 -13.47 0.20
C ILE A 295 15.52 -14.46 -0.31
N ASP A 296 15.10 -15.70 -0.52
CA ASP A 296 15.97 -16.76 -1.05
C ASP A 296 16.18 -16.67 -2.57
N ASP A 297 16.97 -17.59 -3.12
CA ASP A 297 17.34 -17.59 -4.54
C ASP A 297 16.14 -17.78 -5.49
N ASP A 298 15.06 -18.38 -5.02
CA ASP A 298 13.81 -18.56 -5.77
C ASP A 298 12.85 -17.38 -5.64
N GLY A 299 13.27 -16.31 -4.93
CA GLY A 299 12.46 -15.12 -4.69
C GLY A 299 11.41 -15.28 -3.59
N THR A 300 11.53 -16.32 -2.75
CA THR A 300 10.60 -16.60 -1.66
C THR A 300 11.00 -15.82 -0.40
N PRO A 301 10.15 -14.95 0.16
CA PRO A 301 10.41 -14.25 1.41
C PRO A 301 10.25 -15.17 2.61
N ARG A 302 11.14 -15.04 3.61
CA ARG A 302 11.06 -15.68 4.92
C ARG A 302 11.15 -14.65 6.03
N PRO A 303 10.29 -14.70 7.06
CA PRO A 303 10.43 -13.81 8.21
C PRO A 303 11.78 -14.06 8.89
N LEU A 304 12.60 -13.01 9.03
CA LEU A 304 13.92 -13.12 9.63
C LEU A 304 13.84 -12.97 11.16
N ALA A 305 13.71 -14.10 11.85
CA ALA A 305 13.64 -14.13 13.33
C ALA A 305 14.88 -13.51 13.97
N GLY A 306 14.65 -12.76 15.05
CA GLY A 306 15.72 -12.06 15.78
C GLY A 306 16.27 -10.81 15.08
N SER A 307 15.78 -10.48 13.88
CA SER A 307 16.15 -9.22 13.21
C SER A 307 15.62 -8.00 13.97
N THR A 308 16.28 -6.86 13.76
CA THR A 308 15.80 -5.55 14.23
C THR A 308 15.40 -4.71 13.03
N ALA A 309 14.26 -4.05 13.13
CA ALA A 309 13.73 -3.21 12.07
C ALA A 309 12.94 -2.03 12.64
N PRO A 310 12.73 -0.95 11.87
CA PRO A 310 12.08 0.25 12.36
C PRO A 310 10.66 0.02 12.89
N CYS A 311 10.33 0.70 13.99
CA CYS A 311 9.00 0.70 14.60
C CYS A 311 8.72 2.00 15.34
N GLY A 312 7.46 2.24 15.72
CA GLY A 312 7.08 3.39 16.52
C GLY A 312 5.64 3.37 16.99
N ARG A 313 5.33 4.30 17.86
CA ARG A 313 3.98 4.55 18.37
C ARG A 313 3.67 6.05 18.35
N ARG A 314 2.39 6.39 18.37
CA ARG A 314 1.93 7.77 18.52
C ARG A 314 2.55 8.39 19.77
N GLY A 315 3.16 9.59 19.61
CA GLY A 315 3.83 10.30 20.66
C GLY A 315 5.28 9.90 20.92
N ASP A 316 5.80 8.87 20.23
CA ASP A 316 7.23 8.59 20.27
C ASP A 316 7.99 9.74 19.61
N PRO A 317 9.01 10.32 20.28
CA PRO A 317 9.80 11.41 19.71
C PRO A 317 10.80 10.92 18.65
N PHE A 318 11.09 9.61 18.63
CA PHE A 318 12.08 9.00 17.73
C PHE A 318 11.55 7.69 17.18
N ILE A 319 12.02 7.32 15.98
CA ILE A 319 11.89 5.99 15.42
C ILE A 319 12.81 5.06 16.21
N ARG A 320 12.30 3.90 16.59
CA ARG A 320 13.04 2.87 17.32
C ARG A 320 13.36 1.71 16.40
N ASP A 321 14.33 0.91 16.76
CA ASP A 321 14.54 -0.42 16.22
C ASP A 321 13.90 -1.45 17.15
N CYS A 322 12.90 -2.16 16.65
CA CYS A 322 12.22 -3.23 17.38
C CYS A 322 12.74 -4.59 16.92
N ARG A 323 12.95 -5.48 17.87
CA ARG A 323 13.35 -6.84 17.56
C ARG A 323 12.12 -7.67 17.23
N TRP A 324 12.17 -8.34 16.10
CA TRP A 324 11.22 -9.37 15.75
C TRP A 324 11.55 -10.67 16.50
N PRO A 325 10.56 -11.34 17.16
CA PRO A 325 10.78 -12.56 17.95
C PRO A 325 11.25 -13.76 17.11
#